data_205799078dcc6664dc96efdd0a6adfd0
#
_entry.id   205799078dcc6664dc96efdd0a6adfd0
#
_cell.length_a   1.000
_cell.length_b   1.000
_cell.length_c   1.000
_cell.angle_alpha   90.00
_cell.angle_beta   90.00
_cell.angle_gamma   90.00
#
_symmetry.space_group_name_H-M   'P 1'
#
loop_
_entity.id
_entity.type
_entity.pdbx_description
1 polymer ?
#
loop_
_entity_poly.entity_id
_entity_poly.type
_entity_poly.pdbx_seq_one_letter_code
_entity_poly.pdbx_strand_id
1 'polypeptide(L)'
;LHTKLGRLFAAGYICDIPAANGLQTIVDFLKNGRHIILSFSGYESDLHYLFISNLITRKVREEWEKQTNEYRNGKKQAEPRELIIVVEEAHKLLNHEMAVQTAFSTIAREMRKYYVTLLIIDQRPSQIDDEVMSQLGTRISGYLTDDEDIRAVLSGAAGKEALRSMLSHLQPKEEVLIAGWGVPMPIPVRS
;
A
#
# COMPACT_ATOMS: atom_id res chain seq x y z
N LEU A 1 -26.94 7.66 -2.56
CA LEU A 1 -26.00 8.48 -1.78
C LEU A 1 -26.40 8.55 -0.29
N HIS A 2 -27.64 8.93 0.03
CA HIS A 2 -28.13 9.04 1.42
C HIS A 2 -27.94 7.76 2.25
N THR A 3 -28.19 6.58 1.69
CA THR A 3 -28.06 5.30 2.39
C THR A 3 -26.59 4.97 2.74
N LYS A 4 -25.65 5.26 1.84
CA LYS A 4 -24.21 5.03 2.10
C LYS A 4 -23.68 6.02 3.14
N LEU A 5 -24.05 7.29 3.05
CA LEU A 5 -23.68 8.31 4.04
C LEU A 5 -24.29 8.00 5.41
N GLY A 6 -25.55 7.59 5.48
CA GLY A 6 -26.19 7.20 6.73
C GLY A 6 -25.45 6.09 7.48
N ARG A 7 -24.91 5.10 6.77
CA ARG A 7 -24.07 4.03 7.38
C ARG A 7 -22.76 4.57 7.94
N LEU A 8 -22.12 5.53 7.26
CA LEU A 8 -20.88 6.16 7.75
C LEU A 8 -21.16 7.00 9.01
N PHE A 9 -22.25 7.78 9.01
CA PHE A 9 -22.63 8.60 10.17
C PHE A 9 -23.02 7.77 11.40
N ALA A 10 -23.58 6.58 11.20
CA ALA A 10 -23.93 5.66 12.27
C ALA A 10 -22.71 4.98 12.93
N ALA A 11 -21.53 5.11 12.36
CA ALA A 11 -20.34 4.35 12.76
C ALA A 11 -19.56 4.94 13.94
N GLY A 12 -20.04 5.95 14.64
CA GLY A 12 -19.46 6.47 15.87
C GLY A 12 -18.09 7.15 15.80
N TYR A 13 -17.34 7.00 14.68
CA TYR A 13 -16.08 7.71 14.45
C TYR A 13 -16.27 9.05 13.71
N ILE A 14 -17.49 9.32 13.27
CA ILE A 14 -17.90 10.62 12.74
C ILE A 14 -18.77 11.28 13.81
N CYS A 15 -18.37 12.42 14.28
CA CYS A 15 -19.10 13.20 15.28
C CYS A 15 -19.16 14.68 14.86
N ASP A 16 -20.24 15.35 15.28
CA ASP A 16 -20.48 16.78 14.95
C ASP A 16 -19.43 17.68 15.59
N ILE A 17 -18.95 17.33 16.76
CA ILE A 17 -17.91 18.07 17.50
C ILE A 17 -16.79 17.08 17.84
N PRO A 18 -15.69 17.08 17.07
CA PRO A 18 -14.57 16.19 17.37
C PRO A 18 -13.85 16.64 18.64
N ALA A 19 -13.66 15.70 19.58
CA ALA A 19 -12.89 15.93 20.79
C ALA A 19 -11.40 16.23 20.48
N ALA A 20 -10.91 15.77 19.32
CA ALA A 20 -9.57 16.05 18.80
C ALA A 20 -9.56 15.89 17.28
N ASN A 21 -8.62 16.54 16.61
CA ASN A 21 -8.37 16.30 15.19
C ASN A 21 -7.55 15.04 15.00
N GLY A 22 -8.21 13.87 14.99
CA GLY A 22 -7.55 12.56 14.90
C GLY A 22 -6.64 12.41 13.68
N LEU A 23 -7.03 12.95 12.53
CA LEU A 23 -6.19 12.93 11.32
C LEU A 23 -4.90 13.75 11.50
N GLN A 24 -4.99 14.92 12.11
CA GLN A 24 -3.82 15.73 12.35
C GLN A 24 -2.90 15.08 13.39
N THR A 25 -3.46 14.45 14.43
CA THR A 25 -2.69 13.70 15.42
C THR A 25 -1.92 12.54 14.78
N ILE A 26 -2.55 11.79 13.85
CA ILE A 26 -1.89 10.73 13.07
C ILE A 26 -0.70 11.31 12.30
N VAL A 27 -0.91 12.38 11.56
CA VAL A 27 0.15 13.03 10.78
C VAL A 27 1.29 13.50 11.68
N ASP A 28 1.00 14.13 12.81
CA ASP A 28 2.01 14.62 13.74
C ASP A 28 2.81 13.48 14.37
N PHE A 29 2.18 12.34 14.68
CA PHE A 29 2.89 11.16 15.15
C PHE A 29 3.85 10.62 14.10
N LEU A 30 3.41 10.49 12.85
CA LEU A 30 4.25 10.01 11.74
C LEU A 30 5.44 10.96 11.50
N LYS A 31 5.22 12.28 11.51
CA LYS A 31 6.28 13.29 11.37
C LYS A 31 7.32 13.19 12.47
N ASN A 32 6.90 12.84 13.69
CA ASN A 32 7.78 12.62 14.84
C ASN A 32 8.41 11.23 14.88
N GLY A 33 8.22 10.40 13.83
CA GLY A 33 8.82 9.07 13.70
C GLY A 33 8.15 7.99 14.54
N ARG A 34 6.91 8.19 14.97
CA ARG A 34 6.13 7.15 15.64
C ARG A 34 5.49 6.25 14.60
N HIS A 35 5.45 4.96 14.89
CA HIS A 35 4.71 3.98 14.10
C HIS A 35 3.24 3.99 14.50
N ILE A 36 2.36 3.76 13.51
CA ILE A 36 0.92 3.69 13.72
C ILE A 36 0.43 2.36 13.16
N ILE A 37 -0.32 1.63 13.95
CA ILE A 37 -1.05 0.45 13.51
C ILE A 37 -2.53 0.82 13.53
N LEU A 38 -3.18 0.71 12.38
CA LEU A 38 -4.59 0.96 12.21
C LEU A 38 -5.32 -0.37 12.07
N SER A 39 -6.15 -0.71 13.06
CA SER A 39 -6.98 -1.90 13.04
C SER A 39 -8.44 -1.53 12.84
N PHE A 40 -9.12 -2.26 11.99
CA PHE A 40 -10.55 -2.10 11.70
C PHE A 40 -11.40 -3.17 12.39
N SER A 41 -10.87 -3.82 13.42
CA SER A 41 -11.63 -4.79 14.22
C SER A 41 -12.91 -4.14 14.78
N GLY A 42 -14.07 -4.75 14.49
CA GLY A 42 -15.38 -4.19 14.85
C GLY A 42 -16.10 -3.43 13.75
N TYR A 43 -15.45 -3.20 12.60
CA TYR A 43 -16.09 -2.63 11.41
C TYR A 43 -16.03 -3.65 10.26
N GLU A 44 -17.07 -4.46 10.13
CA GLU A 44 -17.11 -5.56 9.14
C GLU A 44 -17.35 -5.08 7.69
N SER A 45 -17.65 -3.80 7.48
CA SER A 45 -17.99 -3.28 6.18
C SER A 45 -16.75 -2.74 5.44
N ASP A 46 -16.49 -3.24 4.24
CA ASP A 46 -15.46 -2.72 3.33
C ASP A 46 -15.57 -1.21 3.09
N LEU A 47 -16.78 -0.66 3.19
CA LEU A 47 -17.02 0.78 3.07
C LEU A 47 -16.27 1.59 4.14
N HIS A 48 -16.28 1.13 5.39
CA HIS A 48 -15.57 1.81 6.49
C HIS A 48 -14.07 1.73 6.29
N TYR A 49 -13.59 0.53 5.93
CA TYR A 49 -12.19 0.29 5.65
C TYR A 49 -11.69 1.20 4.51
N LEU A 50 -12.40 1.20 3.39
CA LEU A 50 -12.10 2.04 2.23
C LEU A 50 -12.10 3.53 2.60
N PHE A 51 -13.14 4.00 3.30
CA PHE A 51 -13.31 5.42 3.63
C PHE A 51 -12.18 5.93 4.53
N ILE A 52 -11.93 5.24 5.64
CA ILE A 52 -10.92 5.67 6.63
C ILE A 52 -9.52 5.56 6.03
N SER A 53 -9.19 4.46 5.36
CA SER A 53 -7.89 4.27 4.73
C SER A 53 -7.62 5.34 3.67
N ASN A 54 -8.62 5.64 2.83
CA ASN A 54 -8.48 6.68 1.81
C ASN A 54 -8.33 8.08 2.42
N LEU A 55 -9.08 8.38 3.49
CA LEU A 55 -9.00 9.66 4.18
C LEU A 55 -7.61 9.90 4.79
N ILE A 56 -7.08 8.90 5.49
CA ILE A 56 -5.75 8.96 6.12
C ILE A 56 -4.66 9.05 5.05
N THR A 57 -4.69 8.20 4.04
CA THR A 57 -3.67 8.16 2.99
C THR A 57 -3.64 9.44 2.16
N ARG A 58 -4.79 10.03 1.86
CA ARG A 58 -4.87 11.36 1.21
C ARG A 58 -4.23 12.44 2.07
N LYS A 59 -4.54 12.48 3.38
CA LYS A 59 -3.98 13.47 4.29
C LYS A 59 -2.46 13.31 4.45
N VAL A 60 -1.99 12.09 4.54
CA VAL A 60 -0.55 11.77 4.56
C VAL A 60 0.12 12.23 3.27
N ARG A 61 -0.46 11.91 2.12
CA ARG A 61 0.06 12.34 0.82
C ARG A 61 0.20 13.85 0.75
N GLU A 62 -0.86 14.59 1.05
CA GLU A 62 -0.85 16.06 1.04
C GLU A 62 0.28 16.65 1.92
N GLU A 63 0.46 16.09 3.10
CA GLU A 63 1.46 16.59 4.04
C GLU A 63 2.89 16.28 3.58
N TRP A 64 3.17 15.07 3.05
CA TRP A 64 4.51 14.71 2.55
C TRP A 64 4.86 15.45 1.26
N GLU A 65 3.91 15.65 0.36
CA GLU A 65 4.06 16.53 -0.81
C GLU A 65 4.44 17.96 -0.38
N LYS A 66 3.74 18.50 0.59
CA LYS A 66 4.01 19.84 1.13
C LYS A 66 5.42 19.94 1.72
N GLN A 67 5.80 19.01 2.61
CA GLN A 67 7.13 19.01 3.24
C GLN A 67 8.24 18.87 2.20
N THR A 68 8.07 17.99 1.22
CA THR A 68 9.06 17.82 0.15
C THR A 68 9.21 19.08 -0.69
N ASN A 69 8.12 19.75 -1.03
CA ASN A 69 8.16 20.98 -1.77
C ASN A 69 8.81 22.13 -0.94
N GLU A 70 8.55 22.20 0.36
CA GLU A 70 9.20 23.15 1.26
C GLU A 70 10.72 22.90 1.34
N TYR A 71 11.14 21.65 1.41
CA TYR A 71 12.55 21.27 1.39
C TYR A 71 13.22 21.63 0.05
N ARG A 72 12.64 21.23 -1.07
CA ARG A 72 13.18 21.51 -2.41
C ARG A 72 13.27 23.01 -2.74
N ASN A 73 12.38 23.79 -2.17
CA ASN A 73 12.36 25.25 -2.33
C ASN A 73 13.24 25.98 -1.31
N GLY A 74 14.03 25.27 -0.51
CA GLY A 74 14.93 25.84 0.49
C GLY A 74 14.25 26.45 1.71
N LYS A 75 12.92 26.25 1.89
CA LYS A 75 12.17 26.72 3.06
C LYS A 75 12.43 25.88 4.31
N LYS A 76 12.83 24.61 4.11
CA LYS A 76 13.28 23.70 5.18
C LYS A 76 14.66 23.16 4.83
N GLN A 77 15.51 23.00 5.84
CA GLN A 77 16.87 22.47 5.65
C GLN A 77 16.94 20.93 5.69
N ALA A 78 16.00 20.30 6.39
CA ALA A 78 15.96 18.85 6.53
C ALA A 78 15.01 18.20 5.51
N GLU A 79 15.43 17.07 4.99
CA GLU A 79 14.58 16.21 4.17
C GLU A 79 13.37 15.71 4.95
N PRO A 80 12.23 15.49 4.29
CA PRO A 80 11.12 14.76 4.89
C PRO A 80 11.56 13.37 5.35
N ARG A 81 11.05 12.93 6.49
CA ARG A 81 11.29 11.58 6.97
C ARG A 81 10.66 10.57 6.00
N GLU A 82 11.40 9.52 5.68
CA GLU A 82 10.85 8.40 4.90
C GLU A 82 9.68 7.75 5.65
N LEU A 83 8.62 7.47 4.90
CA LEU A 83 7.42 6.82 5.38
C LEU A 83 7.10 5.59 4.54
N ILE A 84 6.84 4.48 5.21
CA ILE A 84 6.35 3.26 4.58
C ILE A 84 4.89 3.07 5.01
N ILE A 85 3.99 3.01 4.03
CA ILE A 85 2.59 2.63 4.23
C ILE A 85 2.47 1.15 3.93
N VAL A 86 2.15 0.36 4.95
CA VAL A 86 1.94 -1.09 4.81
C VAL A 86 0.45 -1.35 4.66
N VAL A 87 0.08 -2.11 3.64
CA VAL A 87 -1.30 -2.52 3.38
C VAL A 87 -1.36 -4.04 3.36
N GLU A 88 -1.96 -4.63 4.37
CA GLU A 88 -2.28 -6.06 4.44
C GLU A 88 -3.63 -6.33 3.77
N GLU A 89 -3.81 -7.54 3.22
CA GLU A 89 -5.00 -7.91 2.44
C GLU A 89 -5.32 -6.86 1.36
N ALA A 90 -4.27 -6.47 0.63
CA ALA A 90 -4.28 -5.31 -0.26
C ALA A 90 -5.34 -5.40 -1.36
N HIS A 91 -5.73 -6.62 -1.76
CA HIS A 91 -6.82 -6.85 -2.71
C HIS A 91 -8.16 -6.21 -2.28
N LYS A 92 -8.38 -5.97 -0.97
CA LYS A 92 -9.58 -5.28 -0.49
C LYS A 92 -9.62 -3.79 -0.86
N LEU A 93 -8.45 -3.15 -0.98
CA LEU A 93 -8.34 -1.72 -1.30
C LEU A 93 -7.83 -1.45 -2.72
N LEU A 94 -7.13 -2.40 -3.31
CA LEU A 94 -6.38 -2.24 -4.55
C LEU A 94 -6.89 -3.14 -5.68
N ASN A 95 -8.09 -3.74 -5.53
CA ASN A 95 -8.74 -4.40 -6.65
C ASN A 95 -9.17 -3.38 -7.71
N HIS A 96 -9.48 -3.86 -8.91
CA HIS A 96 -9.78 -3.02 -10.07
C HIS A 96 -10.86 -1.94 -9.81
N GLU A 97 -11.91 -2.27 -9.05
CA GLU A 97 -12.98 -1.31 -8.72
C GLU A 97 -12.53 -0.23 -7.73
N MET A 98 -11.74 -0.62 -6.72
CA MET A 98 -11.34 0.25 -5.61
C MET A 98 -10.10 1.08 -5.94
N ALA A 99 -9.18 0.56 -6.74
CA ALA A 99 -7.95 1.26 -7.12
C ALA A 99 -8.23 2.62 -7.77
N VAL A 100 -9.28 2.71 -8.57
CA VAL A 100 -9.70 3.96 -9.23
C VAL A 100 -10.26 4.99 -8.23
N GLN A 101 -10.78 4.53 -7.09
CA GLN A 101 -11.45 5.37 -6.09
C GLN A 101 -10.53 5.79 -4.93
N THR A 102 -9.34 5.22 -4.85
CA THR A 102 -8.42 5.43 -3.72
C THR A 102 -7.18 6.23 -4.10
N ALA A 103 -6.52 6.78 -3.08
CA ALA A 103 -5.22 7.45 -3.26
C ALA A 103 -4.07 6.46 -3.46
N PHE A 104 -4.28 5.15 -3.25
CA PHE A 104 -3.20 4.16 -3.26
C PHE A 104 -2.55 3.98 -4.63
N SER A 105 -3.31 4.00 -5.73
CA SER A 105 -2.74 3.96 -7.09
C SER A 105 -1.80 5.13 -7.34
N THR A 106 -2.19 6.34 -6.88
CA THR A 106 -1.33 7.52 -6.96
C THR A 106 -0.10 7.37 -6.06
N ILE A 107 -0.27 6.79 -4.86
CA ILE A 107 0.86 6.56 -3.94
C ILE A 107 1.84 5.58 -4.56
N ALA A 108 1.37 4.46 -5.11
CA ALA A 108 2.22 3.48 -5.78
C ALA A 108 3.05 4.09 -6.92
N ARG A 109 2.42 4.96 -7.72
CA ARG A 109 3.03 5.55 -8.92
C ARG A 109 3.94 6.74 -8.64
N GLU A 110 3.56 7.62 -7.72
CA GLU A 110 4.17 8.95 -7.65
C GLU A 110 4.85 9.29 -6.33
N MET A 111 4.47 8.62 -5.23
CA MET A 111 4.81 9.11 -3.89
C MET A 111 6.25 8.83 -3.46
N ARG A 112 6.95 7.94 -4.15
CA ARG A 112 8.38 7.70 -3.89
C ARG A 112 9.22 8.98 -3.97
N LYS A 113 8.90 9.87 -4.91
CA LYS A 113 9.55 11.18 -5.04
C LYS A 113 9.27 12.14 -3.87
N TYR A 114 8.29 11.80 -3.03
CA TYR A 114 7.90 12.52 -1.82
C TYR A 114 8.23 11.75 -0.54
N TYR A 115 9.18 10.81 -0.60
CA TYR A 115 9.63 9.99 0.54
C TYR A 115 8.54 9.07 1.13
N VAL A 116 7.55 8.68 0.33
CA VAL A 116 6.52 7.72 0.74
C VAL A 116 6.60 6.47 -0.13
N THR A 117 6.75 5.32 0.50
CA THR A 117 6.80 4.01 -0.15
C THR A 117 5.58 3.18 0.25
N LEU A 118 4.98 2.48 -0.70
CA LEU A 118 3.90 1.53 -0.47
C LEU A 118 4.48 0.12 -0.36
N LEU A 119 4.18 -0.57 0.73
CA LEU A 119 4.46 -1.99 0.92
C LEU A 119 3.13 -2.75 0.94
N ILE A 120 2.97 -3.65 -0.01
CA ILE A 120 1.76 -4.45 -0.19
C ILE A 120 2.03 -5.86 0.32
N ILE A 121 1.14 -6.39 1.15
CA ILE A 121 1.15 -7.78 1.62
C ILE A 121 -0.17 -8.40 1.19
N ASP A 122 -0.09 -9.45 0.38
CA ASP A 122 -1.28 -10.12 -0.13
C ASP A 122 -1.04 -11.61 -0.41
N GLN A 123 -2.10 -12.40 -0.33
CA GLN A 123 -2.11 -13.83 -0.66
C GLN A 123 -2.68 -14.10 -2.06
N ARG A 124 -3.34 -13.12 -2.67
CA ARG A 124 -4.02 -13.20 -3.97
C ARG A 124 -3.61 -12.06 -4.90
N PRO A 125 -2.36 -12.07 -5.37
CA PRO A 125 -1.86 -10.98 -6.21
C PRO A 125 -2.65 -10.79 -7.52
N SER A 126 -3.33 -11.81 -8.02
CA SER A 126 -4.21 -11.72 -9.18
C SER A 126 -5.45 -10.84 -8.97
N GLN A 127 -5.84 -10.58 -7.71
CA GLN A 127 -6.96 -9.70 -7.38
C GLN A 127 -6.56 -8.22 -7.25
N ILE A 128 -5.26 -7.93 -7.29
CA ILE A 128 -4.75 -6.56 -7.25
C ILE A 128 -4.79 -5.99 -8.68
N ASP A 129 -5.18 -4.74 -8.79
CA ASP A 129 -5.24 -4.01 -10.06
C ASP A 129 -3.90 -4.04 -10.80
N ASP A 130 -3.93 -4.31 -12.10
CA ASP A 130 -2.75 -4.48 -12.94
C ASP A 130 -1.88 -3.22 -13.01
N GLU A 131 -2.48 -2.03 -12.99
CA GLU A 131 -1.73 -0.77 -12.97
C GLU A 131 -0.93 -0.65 -11.67
N VAL A 132 -1.54 -0.96 -10.53
CA VAL A 132 -0.85 -0.99 -9.22
C VAL A 132 0.26 -2.03 -9.23
N MET A 133 -0.02 -3.25 -9.66
CA MET A 133 0.98 -4.32 -9.75
C MET A 133 2.18 -3.94 -10.63
N SER A 134 1.95 -3.22 -11.72
CA SER A 134 3.01 -2.77 -12.62
C SER A 134 3.97 -1.75 -11.99
N GLN A 135 3.53 -1.01 -10.99
CA GLN A 135 4.31 0.01 -10.27
C GLN A 135 5.16 -0.58 -9.13
N LEU A 136 4.93 -1.82 -8.75
CA LEU A 136 5.70 -2.48 -7.69
C LEU A 136 7.09 -2.85 -8.21
N GLY A 137 8.09 -2.10 -7.78
CA GLY A 137 9.47 -2.22 -8.27
C GLY A 137 10.20 -3.45 -7.75
N THR A 138 9.92 -3.90 -6.53
CA THR A 138 10.51 -5.10 -5.92
C THR A 138 9.41 -6.00 -5.41
N ARG A 139 9.53 -7.30 -5.65
CA ARG A 139 8.56 -8.31 -5.26
C ARG A 139 9.27 -9.43 -4.50
N ILE A 140 8.65 -9.82 -3.40
CA ILE A 140 9.08 -10.97 -2.59
C ILE A 140 7.91 -11.95 -2.60
N SER A 141 8.08 -13.07 -3.27
CA SER A 141 6.99 -14.04 -3.49
C SER A 141 7.38 -15.39 -2.92
N GLY A 142 6.55 -15.94 -2.06
CA GLY A 142 6.63 -17.33 -1.65
C GLY A 142 6.14 -18.28 -2.74
N TYR A 143 6.01 -19.55 -2.39
CA TYR A 143 5.43 -20.56 -3.25
C TYR A 143 3.98 -20.22 -3.63
N LEU A 144 3.66 -20.25 -4.91
CA LEU A 144 2.33 -19.99 -5.46
C LEU A 144 1.88 -21.19 -6.28
N THR A 145 0.62 -21.58 -6.14
CA THR A 145 0.02 -22.70 -6.88
C THR A 145 -0.92 -22.26 -8.00
N ASP A 146 -1.50 -21.09 -7.87
CA ASP A 146 -2.45 -20.57 -8.83
C ASP A 146 -1.74 -19.89 -10.00
N ASP A 147 -2.15 -20.24 -11.22
CA ASP A 147 -1.54 -19.72 -12.45
C ASP A 147 -1.82 -18.21 -12.67
N GLU A 148 -2.96 -17.72 -12.21
CA GLU A 148 -3.30 -16.29 -12.33
C GLU A 148 -2.47 -15.47 -11.35
N ASP A 149 -2.26 -15.95 -10.13
CA ASP A 149 -1.39 -15.33 -9.14
C ASP A 149 0.07 -15.29 -9.62
N ILE A 150 0.55 -16.40 -10.20
CA ILE A 150 1.90 -16.44 -10.80
C ILE A 150 2.02 -15.43 -11.94
N ARG A 151 1.03 -15.32 -12.82
CA ARG A 151 1.03 -14.33 -13.92
C ARG A 151 1.05 -12.89 -13.38
N ALA A 152 0.25 -12.60 -12.36
CA ALA A 152 0.19 -11.29 -11.73
C ALA A 152 1.53 -10.90 -11.11
N VAL A 153 2.15 -11.79 -10.35
CA VAL A 153 3.48 -11.56 -9.75
C VAL A 153 4.55 -11.34 -10.81
N LEU A 154 4.47 -12.04 -11.95
CA LEU A 154 5.43 -11.90 -13.05
C LEU A 154 5.06 -10.80 -14.07
N SER A 155 3.99 -10.07 -13.83
CA SER A 155 3.56 -8.94 -14.67
C SER A 155 4.69 -7.91 -14.77
N GLY A 156 5.04 -7.46 -15.98
CA GLY A 156 6.12 -6.50 -16.21
C GLY A 156 7.55 -7.04 -16.04
N ALA A 157 7.74 -8.28 -15.58
CA ALA A 157 9.08 -8.86 -15.41
C ALA A 157 9.67 -9.33 -16.76
N ALA A 158 10.99 -9.19 -16.91
CA ALA A 158 11.73 -9.85 -17.99
C ALA A 158 12.02 -11.32 -17.62
N GLY A 159 12.07 -12.21 -18.61
CA GLY A 159 12.40 -13.63 -18.38
C GLY A 159 11.33 -14.41 -17.63
N LYS A 160 10.04 -14.14 -17.90
CA LYS A 160 8.88 -14.72 -17.20
C LYS A 160 8.92 -16.25 -17.09
N GLU A 161 9.37 -16.96 -18.14
CA GLU A 161 9.43 -18.44 -18.12
C GLU A 161 10.42 -18.97 -17.09
N ALA A 162 11.59 -18.35 -17.00
CA ALA A 162 12.59 -18.74 -16.00
C ALA A 162 12.09 -18.43 -14.59
N LEU A 163 11.46 -17.25 -14.39
CA LEU A 163 10.89 -16.86 -13.10
C LEU A 163 9.72 -17.76 -12.69
N ARG A 164 8.86 -18.15 -13.63
CA ARG A 164 7.78 -19.13 -13.39
C ARG A 164 8.35 -20.46 -12.93
N SER A 165 9.39 -20.95 -13.60
CA SER A 165 10.08 -22.17 -13.18
C SER A 165 10.67 -22.05 -11.78
N MET A 166 11.29 -20.92 -11.43
CA MET A 166 11.81 -20.68 -10.08
C MET A 166 10.68 -20.69 -9.04
N LEU A 167 9.58 -19.97 -9.28
CA LEU A 167 8.44 -19.90 -8.35
C LEU A 167 7.82 -21.28 -8.08
N SER A 168 7.69 -22.11 -9.13
CA SER A 168 7.08 -23.44 -9.02
C SER A 168 7.97 -24.46 -8.29
N HIS A 169 9.27 -24.18 -8.14
CA HIS A 169 10.22 -25.06 -7.44
C HIS A 169 10.55 -24.59 -6.02
N LEU A 170 10.02 -23.45 -5.57
CA LEU A 170 10.21 -22.98 -4.20
C LEU A 170 9.63 -23.98 -3.19
N GLN A 171 10.32 -24.17 -2.10
CA GLN A 171 9.80 -24.96 -0.98
C GLN A 171 8.80 -24.14 -0.18
N PRO A 172 7.55 -24.63 -0.02
CA PRO A 172 6.52 -23.91 0.74
C PRO A 172 7.00 -23.59 2.16
N LYS A 173 6.77 -22.34 2.60
CA LYS A 173 7.11 -21.82 3.93
C LYS A 173 8.60 -21.66 4.24
N GLU A 174 9.50 -22.09 3.38
CA GLU A 174 10.94 -22.01 3.63
C GLU A 174 11.66 -21.11 2.63
N GLU A 175 11.11 -20.95 1.43
CA GLU A 175 11.79 -20.23 0.36
C GLU A 175 10.92 -19.11 -0.23
N VAL A 176 11.58 -18.04 -0.62
CA VAL A 176 10.97 -16.91 -1.34
C VAL A 176 11.81 -16.53 -2.54
N LEU A 177 11.17 -16.07 -3.59
CA LEU A 177 11.82 -15.43 -4.73
C LEU A 177 11.80 -13.91 -4.55
N ILE A 178 12.96 -13.28 -4.56
CA ILE A 178 13.10 -11.82 -4.60
C ILE A 178 13.41 -11.42 -6.03
N ALA A 179 12.60 -10.55 -6.61
CA ALA A 179 12.75 -10.07 -7.98
C ALA A 179 12.44 -8.58 -8.09
N GLY A 180 13.02 -7.91 -9.08
CA GLY A 180 12.80 -6.49 -9.35
C GLY A 180 13.99 -5.61 -9.01
N TRP A 181 13.75 -4.33 -8.80
CA TRP A 181 14.82 -3.32 -8.70
C TRP A 181 15.69 -3.40 -7.45
N GLY A 182 15.19 -4.07 -6.41
CA GLY A 182 15.94 -4.24 -5.16
C GLY A 182 17.08 -5.26 -5.23
N VAL A 183 17.17 -6.03 -6.33
CA VAL A 183 18.18 -7.06 -6.53
C VAL A 183 18.72 -7.02 -7.97
N PRO A 184 20.01 -7.31 -8.19
CA PRO A 184 20.61 -7.27 -9.53
C PRO A 184 20.06 -8.37 -10.46
N MET A 185 19.57 -9.45 -9.89
CA MET A 185 18.93 -10.57 -10.59
C MET A 185 17.92 -11.23 -9.65
N PRO A 186 16.92 -11.94 -10.16
CA PRO A 186 16.02 -12.73 -9.32
C PRO A 186 16.78 -13.76 -8.51
N ILE A 187 16.53 -13.81 -7.20
CA ILE A 187 17.27 -14.62 -6.24
C ILE A 187 16.27 -15.42 -5.39
N PRO A 188 16.30 -16.76 -5.41
CA PRO A 188 15.64 -17.57 -4.40
C PRO A 188 16.41 -17.45 -3.07
N VAL A 189 15.68 -17.18 -1.99
CA VAL A 189 16.23 -17.03 -0.65
C VAL A 189 15.51 -18.00 0.29
N ARG A 190 16.27 -18.68 1.12
CA ARG A 190 15.74 -19.54 2.19
C ARG A 190 15.68 -18.76 3.50
N SER A 191 14.55 -18.84 4.22
CA SER A 191 14.37 -18.25 5.54
C SER A 191 14.92 -19.13 6.65
#